data_edf1db6ec535b739597a00a0a4fbba45
#
_entry.id   edf1db6ec535b739597a00a0a4fbba45
#
_cell.length_a   1.000
_cell.length_b   1.000
_cell.length_c   1.000
_cell.angle_alpha   90.00
_cell.angle_beta   90.00
_cell.angle_gamma   90.00
#
_symmetry.space_group_name_H-M   'P 1'
#
loop_
_entity.id
_entity.type
_entity.pdbx_description
1 polymer ?
#
loop_
_entity_poly.entity_id
_entity_poly.type
_entity_poly.pdbx_seq_one_letter_code
_entity_poly.pdbx_strand_id
1 'polypeptide(L)'
;MRHSPHSALATILVLGMLPLSSTAAAAAGQTKCELTYNLKGWSAIYKTAHGEGVIRCDNGQSMPVAINVEGGGITFGKTEVKNATGKFSEVSKIDDLLGAYAAAEAEAGAVKSAEAQALTKGEVSLALAGTGSGWSLGVSGAKFTITRKKK
;
A
#
# COMPACT_ATOMS: atom_id res chain seq x y z
N MET A 1 5.46 -36.04 -80.51
CA MET A 1 6.38 -34.95 -80.12
C MET A 1 6.28 -34.75 -78.69
N ARG A 2 7.39 -34.77 -78.04
CA ARG A 2 7.67 -34.89 -76.59
C ARG A 2 7.35 -33.59 -75.83
N HIS A 3 6.65 -33.69 -74.73
CA HIS A 3 6.73 -32.66 -73.69
C HIS A 3 6.80 -33.36 -72.30
N SER A 4 7.91 -33.16 -71.63
CA SER A 4 8.17 -33.57 -70.26
C SER A 4 7.46 -32.66 -69.25
N PRO A 5 6.96 -33.19 -68.13
CA PRO A 5 6.51 -32.38 -67.03
C PRO A 5 7.65 -32.20 -66.04
N HIS A 6 7.93 -30.93 -65.71
CA HIS A 6 8.82 -30.57 -64.61
C HIS A 6 8.10 -30.67 -63.29
N SER A 7 8.54 -31.57 -62.44
CA SER A 7 8.13 -31.67 -61.03
C SER A 7 8.71 -30.49 -60.25
N ALA A 8 7.84 -29.66 -59.75
CA ALA A 8 8.20 -28.65 -58.74
C ALA A 8 8.01 -29.24 -57.34
N LEU A 9 9.10 -29.49 -56.65
CA LEU A 9 9.10 -29.80 -55.23
C LEU A 9 8.84 -28.52 -54.45
N ALA A 10 7.67 -28.44 -53.83
CA ALA A 10 7.38 -27.41 -52.84
C ALA A 10 7.92 -27.83 -51.46
N THR A 11 8.99 -27.18 -51.08
CA THR A 11 9.55 -27.32 -49.73
C THR A 11 8.72 -26.52 -48.75
N ILE A 12 7.93 -27.16 -47.93
CA ILE A 12 7.16 -26.53 -46.87
C ILE A 12 8.11 -26.31 -45.69
N LEU A 13 8.50 -25.06 -45.45
CA LEU A 13 9.21 -24.61 -44.23
C LEU A 13 8.18 -24.53 -43.10
N VAL A 14 8.18 -25.53 -42.23
CA VAL A 14 7.43 -25.48 -40.96
C VAL A 14 8.21 -24.64 -40.00
N LEU A 15 7.81 -23.38 -39.86
CA LEU A 15 8.31 -22.49 -38.83
C LEU A 15 7.72 -22.94 -37.46
N GLY A 16 8.50 -23.66 -36.70
CA GLY A 16 8.12 -24.06 -35.35
C GLY A 16 8.01 -22.85 -34.42
N MET A 17 6.80 -22.44 -34.13
CA MET A 17 6.49 -21.48 -33.05
C MET A 17 6.74 -22.20 -31.72
N LEU A 18 7.87 -21.92 -31.07
CA LEU A 18 8.07 -22.28 -29.67
C LEU A 18 7.14 -21.40 -28.82
N PRO A 19 6.30 -21.96 -27.95
CA PRO A 19 5.60 -21.15 -26.97
C PRO A 19 6.62 -20.61 -25.97
N LEU A 20 6.76 -19.28 -25.89
CA LEU A 20 7.40 -18.64 -24.76
C LEU A 20 6.49 -18.87 -23.54
N SER A 21 6.79 -19.88 -22.78
CA SER A 21 6.25 -20.05 -21.42
C SER A 21 6.84 -18.93 -20.57
N SER A 22 6.14 -17.82 -20.44
CA SER A 22 6.39 -16.81 -19.43
C SER A 22 6.06 -17.46 -18.08
N THR A 23 7.06 -18.06 -17.44
CA THR A 23 6.99 -18.35 -16.02
C THR A 23 6.97 -16.99 -15.32
N ALA A 24 5.78 -16.54 -14.94
CA ALA A 24 5.64 -15.50 -13.94
C ALA A 24 6.33 -16.05 -12.68
N ALA A 25 7.57 -15.63 -12.44
CA ALA A 25 8.23 -15.85 -11.18
C ALA A 25 7.38 -15.10 -10.14
N ALA A 26 6.54 -15.83 -9.41
CA ALA A 26 5.95 -15.31 -8.18
C ALA A 26 7.12 -14.84 -7.34
N ALA A 27 7.19 -13.53 -7.04
CA ALA A 27 8.22 -12.97 -6.18
C ALA A 27 8.09 -13.67 -4.83
N ALA A 28 8.97 -14.66 -4.58
CA ALA A 28 8.98 -15.44 -3.37
C ALA A 28 9.24 -14.48 -2.20
N GLY A 29 8.29 -14.39 -1.26
CA GLY A 29 8.43 -13.64 -0.03
C GLY A 29 7.71 -12.30 0.05
N GLN A 30 6.89 -11.93 -0.92
CA GLN A 30 6.06 -10.72 -0.80
C GLN A 30 4.74 -11.04 -0.10
N THR A 31 4.46 -10.28 0.94
CA THR A 31 3.32 -10.46 1.84
C THR A 31 2.43 -9.23 1.81
N LYS A 32 1.12 -9.45 1.72
CA LYS A 32 0.11 -8.40 1.85
C LYS A 32 -0.30 -8.26 3.30
N CYS A 33 -0.26 -7.06 3.81
CA CYS A 33 -0.61 -6.78 5.19
C CYS A 33 -1.66 -5.67 5.28
N GLU A 34 -2.51 -5.80 6.28
CA GLU A 34 -3.53 -4.81 6.62
C GLU A 34 -3.36 -4.35 8.06
N LEU A 35 -3.58 -3.06 8.28
CA LEU A 35 -3.63 -2.43 9.59
C LEU A 35 -5.09 -2.16 9.97
N THR A 36 -5.48 -2.56 11.16
CA THR A 36 -6.72 -2.07 11.80
C THR A 36 -6.33 -1.26 13.01
N TYR A 37 -6.88 -0.05 13.16
CA TYR A 37 -6.43 0.84 14.21
C TYR A 37 -7.50 1.80 14.70
N ASN A 38 -7.24 2.35 15.89
CA ASN A 38 -8.02 3.42 16.49
C ASN A 38 -7.08 4.58 16.85
N LEU A 39 -7.53 5.81 16.69
CA LEU A 39 -6.80 7.01 17.07
C LEU A 39 -7.64 7.92 17.95
N LYS A 40 -6.99 8.55 18.90
CA LYS A 40 -7.55 9.65 19.68
C LYS A 40 -6.52 10.76 19.77
N GLY A 41 -6.97 11.99 19.65
CA GLY A 41 -6.08 13.13 19.73
C GLY A 41 -6.80 14.42 20.02
N TRP A 42 -6.02 15.45 20.27
CA TRP A 42 -6.46 16.79 20.46
C TRP A 42 -5.54 17.77 19.74
N SER A 43 -6.08 18.80 19.17
CA SER A 43 -5.29 19.84 18.51
C SER A 43 -5.75 21.23 18.96
N ALA A 44 -4.78 22.07 19.30
CA ALA A 44 -4.97 23.48 19.50
C ALA A 44 -4.32 24.32 18.37
N ILE A 45 -3.05 24.10 18.13
CA ILE A 45 -2.26 24.73 17.07
C ILE A 45 -1.53 23.67 16.26
N TYR A 46 -1.11 22.61 16.92
CA TYR A 46 -0.40 21.48 16.36
C TYR A 46 -1.19 20.20 16.63
N LYS A 47 -1.40 19.41 15.60
CA LYS A 47 -2.20 18.20 15.70
C LYS A 47 -1.34 17.03 16.18
N THR A 48 -1.75 16.43 17.29
CA THR A 48 -1.21 15.18 17.76
C THR A 48 -2.35 14.20 17.98
N ALA A 49 -2.18 12.98 17.48
CA ALA A 49 -3.07 11.89 17.78
C ALA A 49 -2.26 10.63 18.06
N HIS A 50 -2.73 9.86 19.02
CA HIS A 50 -2.13 8.62 19.43
C HIS A 50 -3.15 7.51 19.33
N GLY A 51 -2.67 6.32 19.04
CA GLY A 51 -3.53 5.18 18.97
C GLY A 51 -2.81 3.86 18.94
N GLU A 52 -3.60 2.85 18.80
CA GLU A 52 -3.15 1.47 18.77
C GLU A 52 -3.81 0.73 17.61
N GLY A 53 -3.11 -0.25 17.10
CA GLY A 53 -3.62 -1.08 16.02
C GLY A 53 -2.99 -2.46 16.01
N VAL A 54 -3.42 -3.24 15.06
CA VAL A 54 -2.87 -4.56 14.77
C VAL A 54 -2.64 -4.66 13.28
N ILE A 55 -1.42 -5.00 12.90
CA ILE A 55 -1.09 -5.39 11.53
C ILE A 55 -1.30 -6.90 11.42
N ARG A 56 -2.01 -7.33 10.39
CA ARG A 56 -2.19 -8.74 10.01
C ARG A 56 -1.78 -8.93 8.57
N CYS A 57 -1.04 -9.99 8.34
CA CYS A 57 -0.54 -10.35 7.02
C CYS A 57 -1.15 -11.67 6.53
N ASP A 58 -1.23 -11.84 5.22
CA ASP A 58 -1.78 -13.03 4.57
C ASP A 58 -0.97 -14.31 4.81
N ASN A 59 0.29 -14.17 5.23
CA ASN A 59 1.15 -15.28 5.68
C ASN A 59 0.89 -15.73 7.13
N GLY A 60 -0.14 -15.20 7.80
CA GLY A 60 -0.51 -15.52 9.17
C GLY A 60 0.21 -14.71 10.26
N GLN A 61 1.16 -13.86 9.91
CA GLN A 61 1.82 -13.00 10.88
C GLN A 61 0.88 -11.90 11.39
N SER A 62 1.04 -11.55 12.68
CA SER A 62 0.29 -10.48 13.33
C SER A 62 1.18 -9.72 14.29
N MET A 63 1.07 -8.40 14.29
CA MET A 63 1.89 -7.52 15.13
C MET A 63 1.06 -6.40 15.75
N PRO A 64 0.96 -6.32 17.08
CA PRO A 64 0.39 -5.17 17.74
C PRO A 64 1.31 -3.95 17.60
N VAL A 65 0.74 -2.82 17.27
CA VAL A 65 1.48 -1.58 17.03
C VAL A 65 0.88 -0.40 17.78
N ALA A 66 1.73 0.56 18.09
CA ALA A 66 1.36 1.89 18.55
C ALA A 66 1.49 2.87 17.37
N ILE A 67 0.59 3.82 17.31
CA ILE A 67 0.51 4.79 16.22
C ILE A 67 0.58 6.19 16.82
N ASN A 68 1.47 7.02 16.25
CA ASN A 68 1.56 8.43 16.55
C ASN A 68 1.37 9.22 15.25
N VAL A 69 0.49 10.20 15.31
CA VAL A 69 0.26 11.14 14.22
C VAL A 69 0.64 12.54 14.68
N GLU A 70 1.55 13.16 13.96
CA GLU A 70 2.03 14.51 14.25
C GLU A 70 1.98 15.33 12.98
N GLY A 71 1.44 16.53 13.03
CA GLY A 71 1.46 17.34 11.83
C GLY A 71 0.66 18.62 11.87
N GLY A 72 0.96 19.45 10.87
CA GLY A 72 0.43 20.76 10.72
C GLY A 72 -0.99 20.79 10.17
N GLY A 73 -1.69 21.79 10.55
CA GLY A 73 -3.02 22.16 10.15
C GLY A 73 -3.69 22.90 11.30
N ILE A 74 -4.19 24.09 11.04
CA ILE A 74 -4.91 24.86 12.06
C ILE A 74 -6.28 24.21 12.21
N THR A 75 -6.39 23.28 13.13
CA THR A 75 -7.67 22.68 13.50
C THR A 75 -7.76 22.61 15.01
N PHE A 76 -8.85 23.11 15.53
CA PHE A 76 -9.15 23.01 16.96
C PHE A 76 -10.11 21.86 17.19
N GLY A 77 -9.84 21.05 18.18
CA GLY A 77 -10.79 20.05 18.63
C GLY A 77 -10.24 18.65 18.83
N LYS A 78 -11.16 17.75 19.09
CA LYS A 78 -10.87 16.33 19.33
C LYS A 78 -10.82 15.56 18.01
N THR A 79 -9.86 14.67 17.90
CA THR A 79 -9.82 13.67 16.85
C THR A 79 -10.14 12.30 17.45
N GLU A 80 -11.12 11.62 16.90
CA GLU A 80 -11.45 10.26 17.27
C GLU A 80 -11.73 9.45 16.01
N VAL A 81 -10.93 8.42 15.78
CA VAL A 81 -11.06 7.48 14.66
C VAL A 81 -11.19 6.09 15.25
N LYS A 82 -12.21 5.37 14.86
CA LYS A 82 -12.48 4.00 15.32
C LYS A 82 -12.51 3.04 14.15
N ASN A 83 -11.88 1.87 14.36
CA ASN A 83 -11.87 0.77 13.38
C ASN A 83 -11.46 1.21 11.97
N ALA A 84 -10.52 2.14 11.88
CA ALA A 84 -9.95 2.51 10.60
C ALA A 84 -9.05 1.39 10.08
N THR A 85 -8.93 1.34 8.78
CA THR A 85 -8.12 0.33 8.09
C THR A 85 -7.00 0.96 7.29
N GLY A 86 -5.92 0.23 7.13
CA GLY A 86 -4.81 0.60 6.28
C GLY A 86 -4.36 -0.60 5.47
N LYS A 87 -4.14 -0.40 4.18
CA LYS A 87 -3.57 -1.43 3.30
C LYS A 87 -2.17 -1.02 2.90
N PHE A 88 -1.23 -1.91 3.16
CA PHE A 88 0.17 -1.71 2.77
C PHE A 88 0.43 -2.25 1.36
N SER A 89 1.40 -1.66 0.67
CA SER A 89 2.05 -2.34 -0.44
C SER A 89 2.73 -3.62 0.05
N GLU A 90 2.98 -4.54 -0.86
CA GLU A 90 3.63 -5.81 -0.53
C GLU A 90 5.03 -5.59 0.04
N VAL A 91 5.38 -6.35 1.08
CA VAL A 91 6.67 -6.30 1.76
C VAL A 91 7.23 -7.69 2.01
N SER A 92 8.53 -7.79 2.18
CA SER A 92 9.19 -9.06 2.47
C SER A 92 9.06 -9.46 3.94
N LYS A 93 9.00 -8.49 4.84
CA LYS A 93 8.92 -8.70 6.29
C LYS A 93 7.92 -7.76 6.92
N ILE A 94 7.18 -8.24 7.91
CA ILE A 94 6.23 -7.43 8.67
C ILE A 94 6.92 -6.24 9.38
N ASP A 95 8.17 -6.38 9.74
CA ASP A 95 8.96 -5.32 10.38
C ASP A 95 9.26 -4.15 9.44
N ASP A 96 9.26 -4.36 8.14
CA ASP A 96 9.45 -3.31 7.13
C ASP A 96 8.29 -2.30 7.14
N LEU A 97 7.17 -2.67 7.75
CA LEU A 97 5.99 -1.81 7.90
C LEU A 97 6.11 -0.80 9.05
N LEU A 98 7.10 -0.95 9.93
CA LEU A 98 7.35 -0.02 11.01
C LEU A 98 8.08 1.23 10.51
N GLY A 99 7.80 2.37 11.11
CA GLY A 99 8.47 3.63 10.83
C GLY A 99 7.52 4.78 10.54
N ALA A 100 8.08 5.85 10.03
CA ALA A 100 7.35 7.09 9.76
C ALA A 100 6.92 7.18 8.29
N TYR A 101 5.64 7.37 8.10
CA TYR A 101 5.00 7.60 6.83
C TYR A 101 4.64 9.07 6.69
N ALA A 102 4.85 9.64 5.52
CA ALA A 102 4.41 10.98 5.18
C ALA A 102 3.26 10.92 4.18
N ALA A 103 2.42 11.95 4.17
CA ALA A 103 1.44 12.09 3.11
C ALA A 103 2.18 12.09 1.77
N ALA A 104 1.78 11.22 0.85
CA ALA A 104 2.24 11.29 -0.51
C ALA A 104 1.79 12.64 -1.04
N GLU A 105 2.73 13.52 -1.33
CA GLU A 105 2.42 14.72 -2.09
C GLU A 105 1.85 14.25 -3.40
N ALA A 106 0.61 14.63 -3.65
CA ALA A 106 -0.14 14.13 -4.78
C ALA A 106 0.50 14.63 -6.07
N GLU A 107 1.35 13.84 -6.65
CA GLU A 107 1.47 13.86 -8.09
C GLU A 107 0.11 13.47 -8.66
N ALA A 108 -0.46 14.40 -9.39
CA ALA A 108 -1.68 14.35 -10.17
C ALA A 108 -2.46 13.01 -10.11
N GLY A 109 -3.40 12.86 -9.18
CA GLY A 109 -4.30 11.72 -9.14
C GLY A 109 -4.52 11.07 -7.78
N ALA A 110 -3.77 11.41 -6.73
CA ALA A 110 -4.06 10.91 -5.39
C ALA A 110 -5.33 11.58 -4.87
N VAL A 111 -6.39 10.78 -4.74
CA VAL A 111 -7.68 11.23 -4.20
C VAL A 111 -7.50 11.51 -2.72
N LYS A 112 -7.43 12.78 -2.36
CA LYS A 112 -7.60 13.22 -0.98
C LYS A 112 -9.09 13.30 -0.71
N SER A 113 -9.68 12.27 -0.20
CA SER A 113 -11.03 12.34 0.35
C SER A 113 -10.99 12.51 1.86
N ALA A 114 -12.08 12.96 2.43
CA ALA A 114 -12.25 13.03 3.89
C ALA A 114 -12.09 11.66 4.57
N GLU A 115 -12.18 10.58 3.81
CA GLU A 115 -12.27 9.20 4.30
C GLU A 115 -11.12 8.29 3.81
N ALA A 116 -10.27 8.78 2.90
CA ALA A 116 -9.15 7.99 2.37
C ALA A 116 -7.89 8.84 2.16
N GLN A 117 -6.74 8.25 2.45
CA GLN A 117 -5.45 8.91 2.30
C GLN A 117 -4.34 7.93 1.97
N ALA A 118 -3.43 8.33 1.09
CA ALA A 118 -2.22 7.60 0.79
C ALA A 118 -1.00 8.21 1.50
N LEU A 119 -0.22 7.36 2.12
CA LEU A 119 1.03 7.69 2.80
C LEU A 119 2.16 6.86 2.23
N THR A 120 3.38 7.36 2.32
CA THR A 120 4.58 6.63 1.86
C THR A 120 5.70 6.68 2.88
N LYS A 121 6.49 5.61 2.89
CA LYS A 121 7.75 5.48 3.61
C LYS A 121 8.74 4.75 2.71
N GLY A 122 9.60 5.49 2.01
CA GLY A 122 10.44 4.89 0.98
C GLY A 122 9.59 4.20 -0.10
N GLU A 123 9.84 2.93 -0.33
CA GLU A 123 9.09 2.12 -1.30
C GLU A 123 7.78 1.52 -0.75
N VAL A 124 7.55 1.63 0.56
CA VAL A 124 6.34 1.13 1.19
C VAL A 124 5.26 2.21 1.15
N SER A 125 4.12 1.88 0.59
CA SER A 125 2.93 2.71 0.61
C SER A 125 1.87 2.17 1.56
N LEU A 126 1.08 3.07 2.12
CA LEU A 126 0.01 2.78 3.05
C LEU A 126 -1.23 3.58 2.65
N ALA A 127 -2.25 2.88 2.21
CA ALA A 127 -3.55 3.47 1.92
C ALA A 127 -4.44 3.36 3.17
N LEU A 128 -4.78 4.49 3.78
CA LEU A 128 -5.66 4.57 4.93
C LEU A 128 -7.09 4.83 4.49
N ALA A 129 -8.03 4.17 5.15
CA ALA A 129 -9.46 4.40 5.01
C ALA A 129 -10.13 4.34 6.38
N GLY A 130 -11.11 5.21 6.61
CA GLY A 130 -11.84 5.19 7.87
C GLY A 130 -12.80 6.35 8.00
N THR A 131 -13.65 6.26 9.00
CA THR A 131 -14.59 7.29 9.38
C THR A 131 -14.33 7.73 10.81
N GLY A 132 -14.52 9.02 11.09
CA GLY A 132 -14.33 9.52 12.44
C GLY A 132 -14.31 11.04 12.48
N SER A 133 -14.51 11.60 13.66
CA SER A 133 -14.40 13.03 13.87
C SER A 133 -12.94 13.47 13.80
N GLY A 134 -12.66 14.52 13.06
CA GLY A 134 -11.33 15.07 12.88
C GLY A 134 -10.44 14.30 11.85
N TRP A 135 -10.96 13.23 11.26
CA TRP A 135 -10.26 12.51 10.19
C TRP A 135 -10.09 13.35 8.93
N SER A 136 -11.13 14.05 8.54
CA SER A 136 -11.14 14.92 7.37
C SER A 136 -10.27 16.17 7.51
N LEU A 137 -9.81 16.46 8.70
CA LEU A 137 -9.05 17.67 9.00
C LEU A 137 -7.54 17.51 8.74
N GLY A 138 -7.25 16.72 7.73
CA GLY A 138 -5.98 16.79 7.05
C GLY A 138 -4.82 16.19 7.82
N VAL A 139 -4.52 14.97 7.42
CA VAL A 139 -3.19 14.45 7.57
C VAL A 139 -2.26 15.07 6.50
N SER A 140 -2.74 16.01 5.68
CA SER A 140 -1.87 16.73 4.74
C SER A 140 -0.76 17.43 5.51
N GLY A 141 0.46 16.94 5.30
CA GLY A 141 1.64 17.37 6.03
C GLY A 141 1.85 16.67 7.39
N ALA A 142 1.02 15.71 7.76
CA ALA A 142 1.21 14.96 8.99
C ALA A 142 2.15 13.76 8.79
N LYS A 143 2.89 13.48 9.83
CA LYS A 143 3.74 12.31 9.97
C LYS A 143 2.97 11.22 10.72
N PHE A 144 2.78 10.09 10.09
CA PHE A 144 2.12 8.92 10.66
C PHE A 144 3.19 7.88 11.02
N THR A 145 3.44 7.70 12.29
CA THR A 145 4.51 6.81 12.76
C THR A 145 3.93 5.55 13.35
N ILE A 146 4.38 4.41 12.87
CA ILE A 146 4.01 3.07 13.35
C ILE A 146 5.21 2.50 14.10
N THR A 147 5.00 2.11 15.34
CA THR A 147 6.01 1.45 16.18
C THR A 147 5.46 0.15 16.75
N ARG A 148 6.33 -0.81 17.00
CA ARG A 148 5.94 -2.05 17.68
C ARG A 148 5.49 -1.73 19.12
N LYS A 149 4.32 -2.21 19.51
CA LYS A 149 3.87 -2.09 20.90
C LYS A 149 4.70 -3.02 21.78
N LYS A 150 5.40 -2.46 22.75
CA LYS A 150 6.07 -3.26 23.77
C LYS A 150 5.01 -3.88 24.69
N LYS A 151 5.20 -5.14 25.02
CA LYS A 151 4.40 -5.81 26.06
C LYS A 151 4.64 -5.18 27.44
#